data_b5457fc1a4ca53e32ea71be7c499fc4c
#
_entry.id   b5457fc1a4ca53e32ea71be7c499fc4c
#
_cell.length_a   1.000
_cell.length_b   1.000
_cell.length_c   1.000
_cell.angle_alpha   90.00
_cell.angle_beta   90.00
_cell.angle_gamma   90.00
#
_symmetry.space_group_name_H-M   'P 1'
#
loop_
_entity.id
_entity.type
_entity.pdbx_description
1 polymer ?
#
loop_
_entity_poly.entity_id
_entity_poly.type
_entity_poly.pdbx_seq_one_letter_code
_entity_poly.pdbx_strand_id
1 'polypeptide(L)'
;MILGIMGAMPDEVDQLCAKLENVTVEPYGGVEYHKGTLAGKQVVVCCAGMGKANAAATTQVLITKFGAEKIIFSGIAGNMTSKIGIGDVVIGKTVLYHDAQLDMICQNPPFLKEYSGDPELIAAAEAAC
;
A
#
# COMPACT_ATOMS: atom_id res chain seq x y z
N MET A 1 4.14 11.93 12.08
CA MET A 1 3.44 10.90 11.27
C MET A 1 4.41 10.33 10.25
N ILE A 2 4.57 9.02 10.24
CA ILE A 2 5.35 8.27 9.24
C ILE A 2 4.36 7.61 8.29
N LEU A 3 4.59 7.78 6.98
CA LEU A 3 3.77 7.20 5.93
C LEU A 3 4.51 5.99 5.34
N GLY A 4 3.90 4.82 5.38
CA GLY A 4 4.38 3.64 4.66
C GLY A 4 3.87 3.66 3.22
N ILE A 5 4.74 3.42 2.26
CA ILE A 5 4.35 3.27 0.85
C ILE A 5 4.90 1.95 0.34
N MET A 6 4.05 1.12 -0.22
CA MET A 6 4.46 -0.18 -0.72
C MET A 6 3.86 -0.49 -2.10
N GLY A 7 4.62 -1.20 -2.90
CA GLY A 7 4.17 -1.81 -4.14
C GLY A 7 4.50 -3.31 -4.13
N ALA A 8 3.94 -4.05 -5.06
CA ALA A 8 4.20 -5.49 -5.20
C ALA A 8 5.41 -5.79 -6.11
N MET A 9 5.76 -4.87 -6.98
CA MET A 9 6.84 -5.01 -7.96
C MET A 9 7.81 -3.83 -7.91
N PRO A 10 9.09 -4.01 -8.28
CA PRO A 10 10.08 -2.93 -8.29
C PRO A 10 9.62 -1.72 -9.09
N ASP A 11 9.10 -1.92 -10.29
CA ASP A 11 8.64 -0.82 -11.18
C ASP A 11 7.59 0.09 -10.56
N GLU A 12 6.84 -0.40 -9.56
CA GLU A 12 5.81 0.34 -8.85
C GLU A 12 6.38 1.31 -7.81
N VAL A 13 7.60 1.07 -7.33
CA VAL A 13 8.22 1.83 -6.23
C VAL A 13 9.54 2.50 -6.58
N ASP A 14 10.23 2.07 -7.64
CA ASP A 14 11.57 2.56 -8.00
C ASP A 14 11.61 4.07 -8.20
N GLN A 15 10.61 4.63 -8.87
CA GLN A 15 10.53 6.07 -9.08
C GLN A 15 10.30 6.85 -7.78
N LEU A 16 9.59 6.26 -6.83
CA LEU A 16 9.38 6.85 -5.50
C LEU A 16 10.68 6.80 -4.70
N CYS A 17 11.37 5.65 -4.69
CA CYS A 17 12.67 5.50 -4.04
C CYS A 17 13.69 6.49 -4.59
N ALA A 18 13.73 6.70 -5.91
CA ALA A 18 14.65 7.64 -6.57
C ALA A 18 14.39 9.12 -6.20
N LYS A 19 13.18 9.45 -5.74
CA LYS A 19 12.79 10.82 -5.32
C LYS A 19 12.95 11.07 -3.82
N LEU A 20 13.35 10.05 -3.06
CA LEU A 20 13.56 10.22 -1.62
C LEU A 20 14.80 11.08 -1.34
N GLU A 21 14.69 11.94 -0.36
CA GLU A 21 15.77 12.70 0.22
C GLU A 21 16.22 12.08 1.54
N ASN A 22 17.51 12.22 1.89
CA ASN A 22 18.10 11.71 3.14
C ASN A 22 17.86 10.20 3.35
N VAL A 23 18.07 9.42 2.32
CA VAL A 23 17.72 8.00 2.26
C VAL A 23 18.62 7.16 3.16
N THR A 24 18.00 6.26 3.91
CA THR A 24 18.65 5.14 4.59
C THR A 24 17.92 3.86 4.21
N VAL A 25 18.66 2.83 3.78
CA VAL A 25 18.09 1.53 3.42
C VAL A 25 18.32 0.56 4.56
N GLU A 26 17.25 -0.07 5.02
CA GLU A 26 17.29 -1.07 6.08
C GLU A 26 16.67 -2.39 5.59
N PRO A 27 17.46 -3.45 5.37
CA PRO A 27 16.93 -4.76 5.01
C PRO A 27 16.32 -5.45 6.22
N TYR A 28 15.12 -6.02 6.04
CA TYR A 28 14.46 -6.81 7.08
C TYR A 28 13.49 -7.82 6.47
N GLY A 29 13.56 -9.07 6.90
CA GLY A 29 12.64 -10.13 6.43
C GLY A 29 12.69 -10.38 4.92
N GLY A 30 13.82 -10.12 4.26
CA GLY A 30 13.97 -10.28 2.81
C GLY A 30 13.48 -9.09 1.99
N VAL A 31 13.05 -8.01 2.63
CA VAL A 31 12.58 -6.78 1.99
C VAL A 31 13.51 -5.62 2.36
N GLU A 32 13.82 -4.75 1.40
CA GLU A 32 14.53 -3.50 1.63
C GLU A 32 13.54 -2.37 1.91
N TYR A 33 13.74 -1.68 3.02
CA TYR A 33 12.93 -0.54 3.44
C TYR A 33 13.72 0.75 3.28
N HIS A 34 13.32 1.58 2.33
CA HIS A 34 13.94 2.88 2.03
C HIS A 34 13.27 3.96 2.87
N LYS A 35 13.95 4.38 3.93
CA LYS A 35 13.50 5.46 4.81
C LYS A 35 14.03 6.79 4.30
N GLY A 36 13.20 7.79 4.26
CA GLY A 36 13.62 9.11 3.80
C GLY A 36 12.52 10.16 3.92
N THR A 37 12.73 11.26 3.22
CA THR A 37 11.75 12.35 3.13
C THR A 37 11.27 12.46 1.69
N LEU A 38 9.96 12.54 1.51
CA LEU A 38 9.32 12.78 0.22
C LEU A 38 8.36 13.96 0.35
N ALA A 39 8.59 15.04 -0.41
CA ALA A 39 7.81 16.26 -0.32
C ALA A 39 7.63 16.77 1.13
N GLY A 40 8.69 16.75 1.91
CA GLY A 40 8.71 17.20 3.31
C GLY A 40 8.06 16.25 4.31
N LYS A 41 7.61 15.07 3.89
CA LYS A 41 6.99 14.06 4.78
C LYS A 41 7.96 12.90 5.03
N GLN A 42 7.98 12.39 6.25
CA GLN A 42 8.71 11.18 6.60
C GLN A 42 8.02 9.96 5.99
N VAL A 43 8.73 9.22 5.20
CA VAL A 43 8.19 8.04 4.49
C VAL A 43 9.10 6.83 4.63
N VAL A 44 8.51 5.65 4.50
CA VAL A 44 9.20 4.38 4.33
C VAL A 44 8.62 3.71 3.09
N VAL A 45 9.45 3.55 2.05
CA VAL A 45 9.05 2.94 0.78
C VAL A 45 9.65 1.55 0.67
N CYS A 46 8.89 0.57 0.20
CA CYS A 46 9.37 -0.79 0.00
C CYS A 46 8.64 -1.54 -1.12
N CYS A 47 9.32 -2.53 -1.69
CA CYS A 47 8.72 -3.51 -2.59
C CYS A 47 8.39 -4.77 -1.79
N ALA A 48 7.09 -5.03 -1.59
CA ALA A 48 6.62 -6.14 -0.76
C ALA A 48 6.73 -7.52 -1.42
N GLY A 49 6.81 -7.56 -2.74
CA GLY A 49 6.59 -8.77 -3.52
C GLY A 49 5.08 -9.05 -3.75
N MET A 50 4.80 -9.90 -4.72
CA MET A 50 3.44 -10.24 -5.10
C MET A 50 2.78 -11.16 -4.06
N GLY A 51 1.46 -11.00 -3.92
CA GLY A 51 0.59 -11.87 -3.14
C GLY A 51 0.19 -11.32 -1.77
N LYS A 52 -0.96 -11.76 -1.31
CA LYS A 52 -1.60 -11.29 -0.06
C LYS A 52 -0.76 -11.56 1.19
N ALA A 53 -0.06 -12.69 1.23
CA ALA A 53 0.83 -13.03 2.35
C ALA A 53 2.00 -12.04 2.46
N ASN A 54 2.66 -11.72 1.34
CA ASN A 54 3.73 -10.73 1.30
C ASN A 54 3.22 -9.34 1.68
N ALA A 55 2.09 -8.94 1.13
CA ALA A 55 1.47 -7.66 1.46
C ALA A 55 1.16 -7.53 2.95
N ALA A 56 0.55 -8.56 3.56
CA ALA A 56 0.23 -8.56 4.98
C ALA A 56 1.47 -8.53 5.88
N ALA A 57 2.48 -9.36 5.58
CA ALA A 57 3.72 -9.41 6.34
C ALA A 57 4.47 -8.08 6.27
N THR A 58 4.61 -7.50 5.08
CA THR A 58 5.28 -6.21 4.89
C THR A 58 4.53 -5.07 5.56
N THR A 59 3.20 -5.05 5.47
CA THR A 59 2.35 -4.09 6.18
C THR A 59 2.60 -4.13 7.68
N GLN A 60 2.64 -5.33 8.26
CA GLN A 60 2.89 -5.50 9.69
C GLN A 60 4.27 -4.97 10.09
N VAL A 61 5.30 -5.20 9.27
CA VAL A 61 6.65 -4.66 9.51
C VAL A 61 6.66 -3.13 9.42
N LEU A 62 6.00 -2.54 8.42
CA LEU A 62 5.88 -1.08 8.32
C LEU A 62 5.27 -0.47 9.58
N ILE A 63 4.24 -1.09 10.14
CA ILE A 63 3.57 -0.62 11.36
C ILE A 63 4.46 -0.82 12.60
N THR A 64 4.93 -2.05 12.84
CA THR A 64 5.54 -2.41 14.12
C THR A 64 7.00 -2.02 14.23
N LYS A 65 7.76 -2.11 13.14
CA LYS A 65 9.20 -1.81 13.15
C LYS A 65 9.49 -0.35 12.76
N PHE A 66 8.79 0.17 11.76
CA PHE A 66 9.05 1.51 11.22
C PHE A 66 8.08 2.57 11.73
N GLY A 67 7.04 2.18 12.46
CA GLY A 67 6.09 3.12 13.06
C GLY A 67 5.19 3.82 12.05
N ALA A 68 4.91 3.19 10.91
CA ALA A 68 3.99 3.76 9.93
C ALA A 68 2.58 3.88 10.52
N GLU A 69 2.03 5.07 10.47
CA GLU A 69 0.70 5.39 10.99
C GLU A 69 -0.38 5.27 9.91
N LYS A 70 0.03 5.46 8.65
CA LYS A 70 -0.80 5.27 7.46
C LYS A 70 -0.01 4.54 6.40
N ILE A 71 -0.68 3.76 5.56
CA ILE A 71 -0.06 2.98 4.49
C ILE A 71 -0.77 3.26 3.18
N ILE A 72 0.01 3.52 2.14
CA ILE A 72 -0.44 3.59 0.75
C ILE A 72 0.10 2.37 0.02
N PHE A 73 -0.78 1.60 -0.59
CA PHE A 73 -0.41 0.62 -1.59
C PHE A 73 -0.53 1.27 -2.98
N SER A 74 0.58 1.34 -3.70
CA SER A 74 0.63 1.93 -5.05
C SER A 74 1.07 0.89 -6.06
N GLY A 75 0.31 0.70 -7.12
CA GLY A 75 0.65 -0.28 -8.13
C GLY A 75 -0.36 -0.34 -9.26
N ILE A 76 -0.20 -1.32 -10.14
CA ILE A 76 -1.10 -1.58 -11.25
C ILE A 76 -2.19 -2.58 -10.85
N ALA A 77 -3.33 -2.49 -11.51
CA ALA A 77 -4.45 -3.41 -11.33
C ALA A 77 -5.07 -3.81 -12.67
N GLY A 78 -5.61 -5.02 -12.73
CA GLY A 78 -6.38 -5.49 -13.87
C GLY A 78 -7.72 -4.75 -13.96
N ASN A 79 -8.03 -4.22 -15.15
CA ASN A 79 -9.30 -3.56 -15.40
C ASN A 79 -10.42 -4.60 -15.62
N MET A 80 -11.45 -4.55 -14.79
CA MET A 80 -12.62 -5.44 -14.83
C MET A 80 -13.89 -4.74 -15.34
N THR A 81 -13.79 -3.52 -15.87
CA THR A 81 -14.95 -2.74 -16.31
C THR A 81 -14.63 -1.90 -17.55
N SER A 82 -15.64 -1.63 -18.39
CA SER A 82 -15.52 -0.72 -19.52
C SER A 82 -15.58 0.77 -19.15
N LYS A 83 -15.75 1.09 -17.87
CA LYS A 83 -15.88 2.49 -17.39
C LYS A 83 -14.56 3.21 -17.25
N ILE A 84 -13.45 2.48 -17.22
CA ILE A 84 -12.10 3.01 -17.07
C ILE A 84 -11.21 2.46 -18.18
N GLY A 85 -10.16 3.20 -18.54
CA GLY A 85 -9.18 2.85 -19.55
C GLY A 85 -7.79 2.59 -18.99
N ILE A 86 -6.86 2.27 -19.88
CA ILE A 86 -5.45 2.14 -19.51
C ILE A 86 -4.89 3.52 -19.13
N GLY A 87 -4.24 3.60 -18.00
CA GLY A 87 -3.66 4.85 -17.48
C GLY A 87 -4.57 5.63 -16.53
N ASP A 88 -5.84 5.20 -16.40
CA ASP A 88 -6.72 5.79 -15.39
C ASP A 88 -6.28 5.40 -13.98
N VAL A 89 -6.49 6.31 -13.03
CA VAL A 89 -6.20 6.08 -11.61
C VAL A 89 -7.46 5.63 -10.89
N VAL A 90 -7.36 4.53 -10.16
CA VAL A 90 -8.44 4.02 -9.31
C VAL A 90 -8.05 4.14 -7.85
N ILE A 91 -8.87 4.87 -7.08
CA ILE A 91 -8.67 5.03 -5.64
C ILE A 91 -9.50 3.98 -4.90
N GLY A 92 -8.83 3.12 -4.14
CA GLY A 92 -9.44 2.02 -3.40
C GLY A 92 -10.21 2.50 -2.17
N LYS A 93 -11.48 2.84 -2.34
CA LYS A 93 -12.37 3.22 -1.22
C LYS A 93 -12.82 2.01 -0.41
N THR A 94 -13.10 0.91 -1.09
CA THR A 94 -13.52 -0.35 -0.48
C THR A 94 -12.77 -1.50 -1.14
N VAL A 95 -12.23 -2.41 -0.33
CA VAL A 95 -11.53 -3.60 -0.79
C VAL A 95 -12.08 -4.84 -0.11
N LEU A 96 -12.08 -5.96 -0.82
CA LEU A 96 -12.52 -7.25 -0.30
C LEU A 96 -11.76 -8.39 -0.97
N TYR A 97 -11.82 -9.57 -0.39
CA TYR A 97 -11.29 -10.77 -1.02
C TYR A 97 -12.20 -11.21 -2.17
N HIS A 98 -11.63 -11.39 -3.38
CA HIS A 98 -12.37 -11.88 -4.54
C HIS A 98 -12.34 -13.43 -4.65
N ASP A 99 -11.36 -14.05 -4.02
CA ASP A 99 -11.00 -15.46 -4.13
C ASP A 99 -11.25 -16.25 -2.83
N ALA A 100 -12.10 -15.74 -1.95
CA ALA A 100 -12.43 -16.36 -0.68
C ALA A 100 -13.94 -16.28 -0.39
N GLN A 101 -14.42 -17.23 0.42
CA GLN A 101 -15.81 -17.22 0.89
C GLN A 101 -15.97 -16.15 1.98
N LEU A 102 -16.51 -15.00 1.60
CA LEU A 102 -16.65 -13.83 2.49
C LEU A 102 -17.47 -14.15 3.74
N ASP A 103 -18.51 -15.00 3.62
CA ASP A 103 -19.33 -15.40 4.77
C ASP A 103 -18.55 -16.24 5.79
N MET A 104 -17.51 -16.97 5.38
CA MET A 104 -16.63 -17.67 6.30
C MET A 104 -15.60 -16.72 6.94
N ILE A 105 -15.04 -15.80 6.14
CA ILE A 105 -14.06 -14.84 6.65
C ILE A 105 -14.66 -13.97 7.74
N CYS A 106 -15.87 -13.44 7.54
CA CYS A 106 -16.50 -12.54 8.50
C CYS A 106 -16.99 -13.22 9.80
N GLN A 107 -16.89 -14.54 9.91
CA GLN A 107 -17.17 -15.27 11.16
C GLN A 107 -15.99 -15.22 12.14
N ASN A 108 -14.83 -14.72 11.70
CA ASN A 108 -13.62 -14.58 12.50
C ASN A 108 -13.20 -13.10 12.60
N PRO A 109 -12.45 -12.71 13.62
CA PRO A 109 -11.91 -11.36 13.70
C PRO A 109 -11.15 -10.96 12.43
N PRO A 110 -11.35 -9.73 11.91
CA PRO A 110 -12.12 -8.61 12.48
C PRO A 110 -13.63 -8.61 12.17
N PHE A 111 -14.22 -9.70 11.73
CA PHE A 111 -15.66 -9.87 11.42
C PHE A 111 -16.16 -8.99 10.26
N LEU A 112 -15.26 -8.62 9.34
CA LEU A 112 -15.56 -7.74 8.22
C LEU A 112 -15.59 -8.53 6.90
N LYS A 113 -16.57 -8.24 6.07
CA LYS A 113 -16.65 -8.73 4.67
C LYS A 113 -15.84 -7.83 3.73
N GLU A 114 -15.76 -6.56 4.05
CA GLU A 114 -15.06 -5.53 3.28
C GLU A 114 -14.29 -4.58 4.19
N TYR A 115 -13.28 -3.94 3.64
CA TYR A 115 -12.40 -3.03 4.35
C TYR A 115 -12.45 -1.66 3.68
N SER A 116 -12.61 -0.61 4.46
CA SER A 116 -12.62 0.77 3.96
C SER A 116 -11.21 1.36 3.96
N GLY A 117 -10.90 2.09 2.91
CA GLY A 117 -9.68 2.90 2.86
C GLY A 117 -9.70 4.05 3.88
N ASP A 118 -8.52 4.56 4.23
CA ASP A 118 -8.39 5.72 5.11
C ASP A 118 -9.02 6.97 4.47
N PRO A 119 -9.97 7.64 5.13
CA PRO A 119 -10.71 8.75 4.52
C PRO A 119 -9.83 9.97 4.21
N GLU A 120 -8.77 10.23 5.00
CA GLU A 120 -7.86 11.35 4.73
C GLU A 120 -6.96 11.05 3.53
N LEU A 121 -6.48 9.81 3.40
CA LEU A 121 -5.70 9.40 2.22
C LEU A 121 -6.56 9.39 0.96
N ILE A 122 -7.81 8.94 1.04
CA ILE A 122 -8.76 8.99 -0.08
C ILE A 122 -8.98 10.44 -0.53
N ALA A 123 -9.29 11.34 0.41
CA ALA A 123 -9.50 12.76 0.10
C ALA A 123 -8.25 13.41 -0.51
N ALA A 124 -7.06 13.09 0.00
CA ALA A 124 -5.80 13.58 -0.54
C ALA A 124 -5.54 13.07 -1.98
N ALA A 125 -5.83 11.80 -2.24
CA ALA A 125 -5.70 11.21 -3.56
C ALA A 125 -6.69 11.82 -4.57
N GLU A 126 -7.95 12.01 -4.18
CA GLU A 126 -8.97 12.67 -5.00
C GLU A 126 -8.58 14.12 -5.34
N ALA A 127 -7.96 14.83 -4.41
CA ALA A 127 -7.50 16.20 -4.64
C ALA A 127 -6.26 16.30 -5.54
N ALA A 128 -5.48 15.20 -5.67
CA ALA A 128 -4.27 15.14 -6.47
C ALA A 128 -4.52 14.68 -7.91
N CYS A 129 -5.67 14.08 -8.20
CA CYS A 129 -6.11 13.65 -9.53
C CYS A 129 -6.97 14.71 -10.18
#